data_ec6efccb4aaa882e5fbc9de75e727a72
#
_entry.id   ec6efccb4aaa882e5fbc9de75e727a72
#
_cell.length_a   1.000
_cell.length_b   1.000
_cell.length_c   1.000
_cell.angle_alpha   90.00
_cell.angle_beta   90.00
_cell.angle_gamma   90.00
#
_symmetry.space_group_name_H-M   'P 1'
#
loop_
_entity.id
_entity.type
_entity.pdbx_description
1 polymer ?
#
loop_
_entity_poly.entity_id
_entity_poly.type
_entity_poly.pdbx_seq_one_letter_code
_entity_poly.pdbx_strand_id
1 'polypeptide(L)'
;YKRQIIHMPISLYPLDGLEEKINNHEFKRGDACVFMQDLFIDLSKKATTTYKSMFNQLLMPENYPVVLTCSYGKDYTGFAVVLILSALNIPEETILDDYLLTNQYLDKRSIDLNLVDFPLDIQEAVTALMTADEQYLNCAFKYIKRQYGSIQNYLEQELNMTPEKQKRLQEILLQ
;
A
#
# COMPACT_ATOMS: atom_id res chain seq x y z
N TYR A 1 11.70 -21.19 -17.64
CA TYR A 1 11.26 -19.85 -17.15
C TYR A 1 12.38 -19.27 -16.31
N LYS A 2 13.01 -18.17 -16.75
CA LYS A 2 13.90 -17.39 -15.88
C LYS A 2 13.01 -16.49 -15.02
N ARG A 3 12.95 -16.74 -13.71
CA ARG A 3 12.35 -15.80 -12.75
C ARG A 3 13.30 -14.60 -12.64
N GLN A 4 12.79 -13.42 -12.95
CA GLN A 4 13.51 -12.18 -12.74
C GLN A 4 12.99 -11.51 -11.47
N ILE A 5 13.89 -11.11 -10.58
CA ILE A 5 13.57 -10.30 -9.41
C ILE A 5 13.95 -8.86 -9.74
N ILE A 6 12.97 -7.95 -9.66
CA ILE A 6 13.19 -6.52 -9.84
C ILE A 6 13.02 -5.87 -8.47
N HIS A 7 14.11 -5.36 -7.93
CA HIS A 7 14.11 -4.72 -6.62
C HIS A 7 13.66 -3.27 -6.76
N MET A 8 12.53 -2.92 -6.12
CA MET A 8 11.91 -1.59 -6.14
C MET A 8 11.69 -1.10 -4.70
N PRO A 9 12.74 -0.72 -3.97
CA PRO A 9 12.61 -0.35 -2.57
C PRO A 9 11.82 0.94 -2.40
N ILE A 10 10.98 0.97 -1.36
CA ILE A 10 10.33 2.17 -0.84
C ILE A 10 10.80 2.33 0.59
N SER A 11 11.47 3.44 0.89
CA SER A 11 11.94 3.77 2.23
C SER A 11 11.36 5.12 2.63
N LEU A 12 10.25 5.09 3.36
CA LEU A 12 9.53 6.31 3.75
C LEU A 12 9.79 6.72 5.19
N TYR A 13 9.89 5.74 6.09
CA TYR A 13 10.10 5.98 7.52
C TYR A 13 11.23 5.13 8.04
N PRO A 14 12.18 5.73 8.78
CA PRO A 14 13.01 4.94 9.66
C PRO A 14 12.08 4.35 10.73
N LEU A 15 12.03 3.02 10.82
CA LEU A 15 11.38 2.32 11.94
C LEU A 15 12.24 2.45 13.21
N ASP A 16 13.37 3.14 13.09
CA ASP A 16 14.30 3.40 14.18
C ASP A 16 13.58 4.16 15.30
N GLY A 17 13.57 3.59 16.48
CA GLY A 17 12.93 4.14 17.67
C GLY A 17 11.42 3.84 17.81
N LEU A 18 10.74 3.25 16.83
CA LEU A 18 9.32 2.86 16.98
C LEU A 18 9.18 1.74 18.00
N GLU A 19 10.05 0.72 17.91
CA GLU A 19 10.09 -0.38 18.86
C GLU A 19 10.35 0.12 20.30
N GLU A 20 11.30 1.05 20.46
CA GLU A 20 11.59 1.67 21.76
C GLU A 20 10.37 2.43 22.30
N LYS A 21 9.70 3.24 21.49
CA LYS A 21 8.47 3.96 21.88
C LYS A 21 7.34 3.02 22.28
N ILE A 22 7.17 1.91 21.55
CA ILE A 22 6.18 0.88 21.89
C ILE A 22 6.53 0.28 23.23
N ASN A 23 7.77 -0.15 23.45
CA ASN A 23 8.22 -0.78 24.69
C ASN A 23 8.15 0.16 25.90
N ASN A 24 8.37 1.47 25.68
CA ASN A 24 8.25 2.50 26.72
C ASN A 24 6.81 2.97 26.97
N HIS A 25 5.80 2.39 26.33
CA HIS A 25 4.38 2.81 26.38
C HIS A 25 4.13 4.25 25.88
N GLU A 26 5.04 4.79 25.08
CA GLU A 26 4.94 6.14 24.49
C GLU A 26 4.17 6.15 23.18
N PHE A 27 3.87 4.98 22.61
CA PHE A 27 3.19 4.82 21.32
C PHE A 27 1.91 4.03 21.50
N LYS A 28 0.77 4.72 21.44
CA LYS A 28 -0.57 4.16 21.69
C LYS A 28 -1.30 3.92 20.36
N ARG A 29 -2.47 3.28 20.45
CA ARG A 29 -3.35 3.02 19.29
C ARG A 29 -3.62 4.27 18.45
N GLY A 30 -3.87 5.42 19.09
CA GLY A 30 -4.11 6.69 18.37
C GLY A 30 -2.90 7.13 17.54
N ASP A 31 -1.70 7.01 18.10
CA ASP A 31 -0.45 7.34 17.40
C ASP A 31 -0.20 6.37 16.25
N ALA A 32 -0.51 5.07 16.44
CA ALA A 32 -0.44 4.05 15.39
C ALA A 32 -1.40 4.36 14.23
N CYS A 33 -2.63 4.76 14.51
CA CYS A 33 -3.60 5.16 13.48
C CYS A 33 -3.12 6.38 12.70
N VAL A 34 -2.62 7.41 13.37
CA VAL A 34 -2.06 8.60 12.71
C VAL A 34 -0.85 8.24 11.86
N PHE A 35 0.07 7.44 12.41
CA PHE A 35 1.24 6.95 11.68
C PHE A 35 0.85 6.22 10.38
N MET A 36 -0.15 5.35 10.43
CA MET A 36 -0.62 4.62 9.26
C MET A 36 -1.31 5.54 8.24
N GLN A 37 -2.09 6.51 8.68
CA GLN A 37 -2.70 7.51 7.80
C GLN A 37 -1.62 8.35 7.09
N ASP A 38 -0.61 8.81 7.82
CA ASP A 38 0.51 9.56 7.27
C ASP A 38 1.33 8.70 6.30
N LEU A 39 1.53 7.40 6.60
CA LEU A 39 2.20 6.46 5.72
C LEU A 39 1.49 6.39 4.35
N PHE A 40 0.17 6.23 4.32
CA PHE A 40 -0.58 6.14 3.07
C PHE A 40 -0.59 7.45 2.27
N ILE A 41 -0.65 8.59 2.96
CA ILE A 41 -0.46 9.90 2.33
C ILE A 41 0.96 10.00 1.75
N ASP A 42 1.98 9.57 2.47
CA ASP A 42 3.37 9.65 2.01
C ASP A 42 3.69 8.65 0.90
N LEU A 43 3.04 7.48 0.85
CA LEU A 43 3.10 6.58 -0.30
C LEU A 43 2.65 7.30 -1.58
N SER A 44 1.57 8.07 -1.50
CA SER A 44 1.08 8.83 -2.64
C SER A 44 1.96 10.01 -3.04
N LYS A 45 2.79 10.55 -2.12
CA LYS A 45 3.66 11.70 -2.38
C LYS A 45 5.08 11.32 -2.77
N LYS A 46 5.66 10.38 -2.03
CA LYS A 46 7.11 10.13 -2.01
C LYS A 46 7.52 8.86 -2.75
N ALA A 47 6.59 7.93 -2.99
CA ALA A 47 6.86 6.67 -3.67
C ALA A 47 6.52 6.68 -5.17
N THR A 48 6.19 7.84 -5.73
CA THR A 48 5.74 8.00 -7.13
C THR A 48 6.76 7.45 -8.14
N THR A 49 8.05 7.67 -7.92
CA THR A 49 9.11 7.15 -8.80
C THR A 49 9.12 5.63 -8.84
N THR A 50 8.94 4.97 -7.69
CA THR A 50 8.90 3.51 -7.59
C THR A 50 7.64 2.96 -8.25
N TYR A 51 6.48 3.53 -7.99
CA TYR A 51 5.22 3.10 -8.63
C TYR A 51 5.19 3.36 -10.13
N LYS A 52 5.78 4.46 -10.59
CA LYS A 52 5.98 4.71 -12.01
C LYS A 52 6.86 3.64 -12.68
N SER A 53 7.94 3.23 -12.01
CA SER A 53 8.80 2.14 -12.47
C SER A 53 8.04 0.81 -12.50
N MET A 54 7.21 0.53 -11.49
CA MET A 54 6.33 -0.64 -11.45
C MET A 54 5.39 -0.67 -12.66
N PHE A 55 4.69 0.43 -12.95
CA PHE A 55 3.80 0.50 -14.12
C PHE A 55 4.53 0.26 -15.42
N ASN A 56 5.77 0.77 -15.58
CA ASN A 56 6.57 0.50 -16.77
C ASN A 56 6.85 -1.00 -16.95
N GLN A 57 7.03 -1.76 -15.87
CA GLN A 57 7.17 -3.22 -15.94
C GLN A 57 5.86 -3.93 -16.25
N LEU A 58 4.75 -3.46 -15.69
CA LEU A 58 3.41 -4.02 -15.93
C LEU A 58 2.90 -3.81 -17.35
N LEU A 59 3.42 -2.80 -18.06
CA LEU A 59 3.07 -2.53 -19.46
C LEU A 59 3.81 -3.44 -20.47
N MET A 60 4.71 -4.33 -19.99
CA MET A 60 5.47 -5.29 -20.78
C MET A 60 4.82 -6.68 -20.69
N PRO A 61 4.12 -7.16 -21.72
CA PRO A 61 3.44 -8.47 -21.68
C PRO A 61 4.38 -9.66 -21.40
N GLU A 62 5.64 -9.55 -21.81
CA GLU A 62 6.66 -10.56 -21.58
C GLU A 62 7.05 -10.75 -20.11
N ASN A 63 6.69 -9.83 -19.24
CA ASN A 63 6.98 -9.92 -17.81
C ASN A 63 5.98 -10.81 -17.05
N TYR A 64 4.85 -11.18 -17.66
CA TYR A 64 3.81 -11.94 -16.98
C TYR A 64 4.10 -13.44 -16.92
N PRO A 65 3.71 -14.12 -15.82
CA PRO A 65 2.98 -13.59 -14.66
C PRO A 65 3.87 -12.78 -13.72
N VAL A 66 3.31 -11.72 -13.11
CA VAL A 66 3.99 -10.82 -12.15
C VAL A 66 3.48 -11.07 -10.74
N VAL A 67 4.38 -11.05 -9.77
CA VAL A 67 4.07 -11.07 -8.33
C VAL A 67 4.64 -9.81 -7.69
N LEU A 68 3.80 -9.05 -7.00
CA LEU A 68 4.20 -7.92 -6.17
C LEU A 68 4.33 -8.39 -4.72
N THR A 69 5.42 -8.02 -4.05
CA THR A 69 5.67 -8.43 -2.68
C THR A 69 6.38 -7.35 -1.88
N CYS A 70 6.11 -7.30 -0.60
CA CYS A 70 6.85 -6.58 0.43
C CYS A 70 6.85 -7.44 1.71
N SER A 71 7.30 -6.91 2.85
CA SER A 71 7.43 -7.69 4.10
C SER A 71 6.11 -8.33 4.54
N TYR A 72 5.00 -7.57 4.53
CA TYR A 72 3.68 -8.06 4.97
C TYR A 72 2.62 -8.09 3.85
N GLY A 73 2.93 -7.58 2.67
CA GLY A 73 1.96 -7.49 1.57
C GLY A 73 0.83 -6.48 1.77
N LYS A 74 0.79 -5.77 2.89
CA LYS A 74 -0.33 -4.94 3.33
C LYS A 74 -0.25 -3.50 2.82
N ASP A 75 0.83 -2.78 3.15
CA ASP A 75 0.90 -1.33 2.93
C ASP A 75 1.48 -0.97 1.56
N TYR A 76 2.76 -1.20 1.34
CA TYR A 76 3.42 -0.86 0.08
C TYR A 76 2.85 -1.63 -1.11
N THR A 77 2.66 -2.93 -0.95
CA THR A 77 2.05 -3.79 -1.96
C THR A 77 0.55 -3.51 -2.09
N GLY A 78 -0.16 -3.34 -0.96
CA GLY A 78 -1.58 -2.98 -0.97
C GLY A 78 -1.83 -1.68 -1.72
N PHE A 79 -1.04 -0.63 -1.47
CA PHE A 79 -1.17 0.62 -2.20
C PHE A 79 -0.79 0.49 -3.69
N ALA A 80 0.20 -0.35 -4.03
CA ALA A 80 0.51 -0.68 -5.42
C ALA A 80 -0.69 -1.32 -6.14
N VAL A 81 -1.37 -2.26 -5.49
CA VAL A 81 -2.60 -2.91 -6.01
C VAL A 81 -3.72 -1.89 -6.17
N VAL A 82 -3.93 -1.00 -5.19
CA VAL A 82 -4.89 0.13 -5.30
C VAL A 82 -4.64 0.96 -6.56
N LEU A 83 -3.40 1.31 -6.85
CA LEU A 83 -3.05 2.09 -8.04
C LEU A 83 -3.29 1.31 -9.34
N ILE A 84 -3.00 0.01 -9.35
CA ILE A 84 -3.26 -0.86 -10.51
C ILE A 84 -4.77 -0.95 -10.76
N LEU A 85 -5.57 -1.27 -9.75
CA LEU A 85 -7.02 -1.36 -9.87
C LEU A 85 -7.64 -0.02 -10.29
N SER A 86 -7.11 1.10 -9.79
CA SER A 86 -7.52 2.45 -10.23
C SER A 86 -7.20 2.69 -11.70
N ALA A 87 -6.03 2.24 -12.20
CA ALA A 87 -5.66 2.34 -13.61
C ALA A 87 -6.52 1.43 -14.52
N LEU A 88 -7.10 0.36 -13.96
CA LEU A 88 -8.07 -0.49 -14.63
C LEU A 88 -9.51 0.06 -14.59
N ASN A 89 -9.71 1.24 -14.01
CA ASN A 89 -11.02 1.87 -13.78
C ASN A 89 -11.98 1.05 -12.90
N ILE A 90 -11.42 0.27 -11.97
CA ILE A 90 -12.24 -0.42 -10.95
C ILE A 90 -12.82 0.63 -9.99
N PRO A 91 -14.08 0.50 -9.57
CA PRO A 91 -14.71 1.42 -8.61
C PRO A 91 -13.96 1.46 -7.27
N GLU A 92 -13.89 2.66 -6.66
CA GLU A 92 -13.19 2.90 -5.39
C GLU A 92 -13.69 1.99 -4.25
N GLU A 93 -15.01 1.70 -4.21
CA GLU A 93 -15.62 0.78 -3.26
C GLU A 93 -15.04 -0.64 -3.40
N THR A 94 -14.96 -1.16 -4.62
CA THR A 94 -14.38 -2.49 -4.90
C THR A 94 -12.89 -2.54 -4.56
N ILE A 95 -12.16 -1.44 -4.83
CA ILE A 95 -10.73 -1.33 -4.45
C ILE A 95 -10.57 -1.37 -2.94
N LEU A 96 -11.45 -0.70 -2.21
CA LEU A 96 -11.44 -0.70 -0.75
C LEU A 96 -11.75 -2.09 -0.20
N ASP A 97 -12.73 -2.79 -0.75
CA ASP A 97 -13.07 -4.16 -0.36
C ASP A 97 -11.88 -5.11 -0.58
N ASP A 98 -11.20 -5.02 -1.74
CA ASP A 98 -9.99 -5.80 -2.02
C ASP A 98 -8.88 -5.52 -1.00
N TYR A 99 -8.62 -4.25 -0.68
CA TYR A 99 -7.62 -3.87 0.32
C TYR A 99 -7.94 -4.46 1.70
N LEU A 100 -9.21 -4.43 2.11
CA LEU A 100 -9.66 -4.95 3.41
C LEU A 100 -9.60 -6.48 3.51
N LEU A 101 -9.61 -7.21 2.37
CA LEU A 101 -9.40 -8.66 2.36
C LEU A 101 -8.05 -9.06 2.97
N THR A 102 -7.08 -8.18 2.98
CA THR A 102 -5.79 -8.36 3.67
C THR A 102 -5.98 -8.86 5.11
N ASN A 103 -7.00 -8.37 5.82
CA ASN A 103 -7.28 -8.77 7.20
C ASN A 103 -7.68 -10.24 7.36
N GLN A 104 -8.16 -10.87 6.29
CA GLN A 104 -8.55 -12.29 6.29
C GLN A 104 -7.36 -13.20 6.01
N TYR A 105 -6.40 -12.73 5.19
CA TYR A 105 -5.28 -13.53 4.70
C TYR A 105 -3.97 -13.25 5.43
N LEU A 106 -3.86 -12.09 6.11
CA LEU A 106 -2.68 -11.82 6.93
C LEU A 106 -2.68 -12.75 8.14
N ASP A 107 -1.81 -13.75 8.12
CA ASP A 107 -1.62 -14.63 9.27
C ASP A 107 -0.95 -13.87 10.41
N LYS A 108 -1.75 -13.43 11.36
CA LYS A 108 -1.29 -12.72 12.57
C LYS A 108 -0.34 -13.56 13.44
N ARG A 109 -0.30 -14.90 13.22
CA ARG A 109 0.64 -15.80 13.90
C ARG A 109 2.01 -15.82 13.26
N SER A 110 2.13 -15.41 12.00
CA SER A 110 3.45 -15.27 11.33
C SER A 110 4.20 -14.00 11.77
N ILE A 111 3.52 -13.11 12.49
CA ILE A 111 4.13 -12.04 13.23
C ILE A 111 4.55 -12.66 14.55
N ASP A 112 5.85 -12.88 14.71
CA ASP A 112 6.49 -13.54 15.87
C ASP A 112 6.34 -12.73 17.19
N LEU A 113 5.24 -12.00 17.33
CA LEU A 113 4.86 -11.21 18.49
C LEU A 113 3.79 -11.96 19.26
N ASN A 114 4.22 -12.63 20.34
CA ASN A 114 3.29 -13.16 21.32
C ASN A 114 2.66 -11.99 22.12
N LEU A 115 1.72 -11.28 21.46
CA LEU A 115 1.10 -10.07 22.00
C LEU A 115 0.37 -10.31 23.32
N VAL A 116 0.03 -11.55 23.63
CA VAL A 116 -0.72 -11.92 24.86
C VAL A 116 0.04 -11.54 26.13
N ASP A 117 1.36 -11.52 26.09
CA ASP A 117 2.22 -11.20 27.23
C ASP A 117 2.48 -9.69 27.39
N PHE A 118 2.03 -8.87 26.41
CA PHE A 118 2.21 -7.42 26.46
C PHE A 118 1.01 -6.71 27.11
N PRO A 119 1.22 -5.52 27.71
CA PRO A 119 0.16 -4.66 28.17
C PRO A 119 -0.86 -4.32 27.07
N LEU A 120 -2.11 -4.06 27.45
CA LEU A 120 -3.23 -3.87 26.53
C LEU A 120 -3.01 -2.72 25.54
N ASP A 121 -2.42 -1.62 25.98
CA ASP A 121 -2.11 -0.45 25.15
C ASP A 121 -1.11 -0.78 24.04
N ILE A 122 -0.12 -1.62 24.33
CA ILE A 122 0.82 -2.15 23.31
C ILE A 122 0.10 -3.07 22.33
N GLN A 123 -0.73 -3.99 22.85
CA GLN A 123 -1.53 -4.88 21.99
C GLN A 123 -2.42 -4.08 21.01
N GLU A 124 -3.06 -3.02 21.49
CA GLU A 124 -3.91 -2.14 20.68
C GLU A 124 -3.11 -1.37 19.63
N ALA A 125 -1.94 -0.82 19.98
CA ALA A 125 -1.08 -0.10 19.07
C ALA A 125 -0.55 -1.00 17.94
N VAL A 126 -0.03 -2.18 18.30
CA VAL A 126 0.46 -3.16 17.33
C VAL A 126 -0.69 -3.68 16.44
N THR A 127 -1.86 -3.92 17.02
CA THR A 127 -3.04 -4.33 16.25
C THR A 127 -3.41 -3.28 15.20
N ALA A 128 -3.39 -1.98 15.55
CA ALA A 128 -3.65 -0.90 14.60
C ALA A 128 -2.60 -0.85 13.47
N LEU A 129 -1.31 -1.04 13.79
CA LEU A 129 -0.25 -1.11 12.78
C LEU A 129 -0.42 -2.30 11.82
N MET A 130 -0.94 -3.43 12.32
CA MET A 130 -1.03 -4.68 11.57
C MET A 130 -2.37 -4.91 10.88
N THR A 131 -3.36 -4.06 11.12
CA THR A 131 -4.69 -4.16 10.50
C THR A 131 -4.75 -3.25 9.26
N ALA A 132 -5.34 -3.75 8.17
CA ALA A 132 -5.78 -2.90 7.07
C ALA A 132 -7.07 -2.18 7.50
N ASP A 133 -7.05 -0.85 7.50
CA ASP A 133 -8.18 -0.02 7.89
C ASP A 133 -8.56 0.91 6.74
N GLU A 134 -9.86 1.04 6.46
CA GLU A 134 -10.36 1.91 5.39
C GLU A 134 -9.90 3.36 5.56
N GLN A 135 -9.75 3.83 6.81
CA GLN A 135 -9.33 5.20 7.09
C GLN A 135 -7.92 5.49 6.55
N TYR A 136 -7.02 4.49 6.56
CA TYR A 136 -5.67 4.67 6.05
C TYR A 136 -5.68 4.93 4.54
N LEU A 137 -6.39 4.08 3.80
CA LEU A 137 -6.53 4.24 2.35
C LEU A 137 -7.33 5.50 1.99
N ASN A 138 -8.40 5.79 2.71
CA ASN A 138 -9.22 6.98 2.51
C ASN A 138 -8.44 8.28 2.69
N CYS A 139 -7.42 8.32 3.58
CA CYS A 139 -6.54 9.48 3.72
C CYS A 139 -5.72 9.73 2.44
N ALA A 140 -5.19 8.66 1.81
CA ALA A 140 -4.50 8.79 0.53
C ALA A 140 -5.43 9.26 -0.59
N PHE A 141 -6.64 8.69 -0.71
CA PHE A 141 -7.62 9.12 -1.71
C PHE A 141 -8.04 10.58 -1.53
N LYS A 142 -8.30 11.01 -0.29
CA LYS A 142 -8.62 12.41 0.01
C LYS A 142 -7.47 13.35 -0.36
N TYR A 143 -6.24 12.96 -0.03
CA TYR A 143 -5.07 13.73 -0.42
C TYR A 143 -4.95 13.84 -1.95
N ILE A 144 -5.03 12.72 -2.67
CA ILE A 144 -4.94 12.66 -4.14
C ILE A 144 -6.05 13.54 -4.76
N LYS A 145 -7.28 13.38 -4.29
CA LYS A 145 -8.42 14.15 -4.78
C LYS A 145 -8.27 15.66 -4.57
N ARG A 146 -7.71 16.04 -3.42
CA ARG A 146 -7.43 17.45 -3.10
C ARG A 146 -6.33 18.05 -3.96
N GLN A 147 -5.26 17.31 -4.26
CA GLN A 147 -4.10 17.82 -4.99
C GLN A 147 -4.26 17.76 -6.51
N TYR A 148 -4.90 16.70 -7.00
CA TYR A 148 -4.97 16.39 -8.44
C TYR A 148 -6.40 16.40 -8.99
N GLY A 149 -7.41 16.57 -8.14
CA GLY A 149 -8.81 16.55 -8.53
C GLY A 149 -9.41 15.13 -8.65
N SER A 150 -8.62 14.16 -9.10
CA SER A 150 -9.03 12.76 -9.25
C SER A 150 -7.85 11.81 -9.18
N ILE A 151 -8.13 10.51 -8.93
CA ILE A 151 -7.13 9.45 -9.00
C ILE A 151 -6.58 9.29 -10.44
N GLN A 152 -7.41 9.53 -11.46
CA GLN A 152 -7.00 9.43 -12.85
C GLN A 152 -5.97 10.52 -13.21
N ASN A 153 -6.20 11.75 -12.75
CA ASN A 153 -5.22 12.83 -12.94
C ASN A 153 -3.91 12.53 -12.22
N TYR A 154 -3.95 11.97 -11.02
CA TYR A 154 -2.76 11.55 -10.29
C TYR A 154 -1.99 10.47 -11.04
N LEU A 155 -2.68 9.43 -11.53
CA LEU A 155 -2.07 8.37 -12.34
C LEU A 155 -1.37 8.94 -13.58
N GLU A 156 -1.99 9.90 -14.24
CA GLU A 156 -1.41 10.53 -15.44
C GLU A 156 -0.24 11.44 -15.10
N GLN A 157 -0.41 12.36 -14.16
CA GLN A 157 0.57 13.42 -13.87
C GLN A 157 1.80 12.89 -13.13
N GLU A 158 1.58 12.06 -12.11
CA GLU A 158 2.67 11.59 -11.25
C GLU A 158 3.26 10.25 -11.71
N LEU A 159 2.41 9.34 -12.18
CA LEU A 159 2.83 7.99 -12.53
C LEU A 159 3.02 7.79 -14.03
N ASN A 160 2.75 8.84 -14.83
CA ASN A 160 2.85 8.80 -16.30
C ASN A 160 2.00 7.69 -16.94
N MET A 161 0.85 7.40 -16.27
CA MET A 161 -0.16 6.46 -16.78
C MET A 161 -1.19 7.24 -17.60
N THR A 162 -0.81 7.60 -18.83
CA THR A 162 -1.71 8.27 -19.78
C THR A 162 -2.91 7.37 -20.11
N PRO A 163 -4.03 7.92 -20.66
CA PRO A 163 -5.18 7.12 -21.06
C PRO A 163 -4.83 5.94 -21.98
N GLU A 164 -3.86 6.14 -22.90
CA GLU A 164 -3.40 5.10 -23.80
C GLU A 164 -2.69 3.96 -23.05
N LYS A 165 -1.86 4.30 -22.05
CA LYS A 165 -1.17 3.31 -21.20
C LYS A 165 -2.15 2.57 -20.28
N GLN A 166 -3.15 3.27 -19.75
CA GLN A 166 -4.20 2.64 -18.96
C GLN A 166 -4.99 1.64 -19.83
N LYS A 167 -5.38 2.04 -21.04
CA LYS A 167 -6.03 1.14 -22.00
C LYS A 167 -5.16 -0.09 -22.33
N ARG A 168 -3.86 0.12 -22.57
CA ARG A 168 -2.93 -0.99 -22.80
C ARG A 168 -2.85 -1.93 -21.58
N LEU A 169 -2.83 -1.40 -20.36
CA LEU A 169 -2.82 -2.21 -19.14
C LEU A 169 -4.11 -3.04 -19.02
N GLN A 170 -5.26 -2.46 -19.34
CA GLN A 170 -6.55 -3.16 -19.41
C GLN A 170 -6.52 -4.31 -20.43
N GLU A 171 -5.97 -4.08 -21.63
CA GLU A 171 -5.82 -5.12 -22.65
C GLU A 171 -4.91 -6.28 -22.19
N ILE A 172 -3.94 -6.03 -21.30
CA ILE A 172 -3.05 -7.06 -20.76
C ILE A 172 -3.72 -7.83 -19.63
N LEU A 173 -4.45 -7.16 -18.73
CA LEU A 173 -4.90 -7.73 -17.46
C LEU A 173 -6.38 -8.17 -17.44
N LEU A 174 -7.22 -7.68 -18.36
CA LEU A 174 -8.66 -7.95 -18.40
C LEU A 174 -9.07 -8.85 -19.58
N GLN A 175 -8.20 -9.78 -19.98
CA GLN A 175 -8.47 -10.75 -21.05
C GLN A 175 -9.37 -11.87 -20.57
#